data_66ee9505f54cffafd2cb5ac9d60d18e7
#
_entry.id   66ee9505f54cffafd2cb5ac9d60d18e7
#
_cell.length_a   1.000
_cell.length_b   1.000
_cell.length_c   1.000
_cell.angle_alpha   90.00
_cell.angle_beta   90.00
_cell.angle_gamma   90.00
#
_symmetry.space_group_name_H-M   'P 1'
#
loop_
_entity.id
_entity.type
_entity.pdbx_description
1 polymer ?
#
loop_
_entity_poly.entity_id
_entity_poly.type
_entity_poly.pdbx_seq_one_letter_code
_entity_poly.pdbx_strand_id
1 'polypeptide(L)'
;MFKKLFLFLFISSLAASVSAQLKSKAQSFFSPRYTFQIPGGDMSDRFGLNSSLGLTFATKKENGTYFGVNGNYQFGSDVQEAGLIQNLLSVNNEIISVEGKPASVLIQQRGFNFSVDFGKFMRFTNSKNESGILFTIGTGFIQHNIRFEHQLDDIPQLDGEYEKGYDRLSNGLMLSQNIGWLFFSKKRFGDFYLGLELIEGITSSRREYNFDTLTSDLGDTRLDLLFGIKAGWVVPFYKKNLYD
;
A
#
# COMPACT_ATOMS: atom_id res chain seq x y z
N MET A 1 4.26 -20.21 15.97
CA MET A 1 4.36 -18.78 16.30
C MET A 1 5.79 -18.22 16.25
N PHE A 2 6.84 -18.91 16.69
CA PHE A 2 8.23 -18.40 16.75
C PHE A 2 8.99 -18.31 15.41
N LYS A 3 8.62 -19.04 14.36
CA LYS A 3 9.32 -18.99 13.05
C LYS A 3 9.05 -17.72 12.24
N LYS A 4 7.93 -17.01 12.47
CA LYS A 4 7.57 -15.77 11.76
C LYS A 4 8.28 -14.52 12.33
N LEU A 5 8.77 -14.59 13.56
CA LEU A 5 9.50 -13.48 14.23
C LEU A 5 10.96 -13.35 13.77
N PHE A 6 11.55 -14.40 13.17
CA PHE A 6 12.97 -14.42 12.79
C PHE A 6 13.29 -13.62 11.52
N LEU A 7 12.30 -13.40 10.63
CA LEU A 7 12.50 -12.58 9.43
C LEU A 7 12.67 -11.10 9.78
N PHE A 8 12.04 -10.68 10.87
CA PHE A 8 12.07 -9.30 11.37
C PHE A 8 13.44 -8.86 11.91
N LEU A 9 14.22 -9.78 12.48
CA LEU A 9 15.51 -9.47 13.11
C LEU A 9 16.69 -9.44 12.13
N PHE A 10 16.56 -10.04 10.95
CA PHE A 10 17.68 -10.14 10.01
C PHE A 10 17.93 -8.84 9.23
N ILE A 11 16.92 -8.01 9.02
CA ILE A 11 17.04 -6.74 8.27
C ILE A 11 17.55 -5.61 9.17
N SER A 12 17.32 -5.67 10.48
CA SER A 12 17.76 -4.64 11.43
C SER A 12 19.30 -4.63 11.67
N SER A 13 19.99 -5.73 11.43
CA SER A 13 21.44 -5.82 11.67
C SER A 13 22.31 -5.19 10.56
N LEU A 14 21.76 -4.94 9.38
CA LEU A 14 22.47 -4.34 8.24
C LEU A 14 22.63 -2.81 8.33
N ALA A 15 21.93 -2.16 9.24
CA ALA A 15 21.92 -0.69 9.36
C ALA A 15 23.10 -0.11 10.16
N ALA A 16 23.92 -0.91 10.81
CA ALA A 16 24.85 -0.44 11.85
C ALA A 16 26.28 -0.08 11.37
N SER A 17 26.64 -0.23 10.10
CA SER A 17 28.05 -0.11 9.68
C SER A 17 28.27 0.72 8.42
N VAL A 18 27.91 2.02 8.41
CA VAL A 18 28.35 2.93 7.34
C VAL A 18 28.85 4.24 7.91
N SER A 19 30.13 4.28 8.27
CA SER A 19 30.77 5.46 8.87
C SER A 19 31.55 6.36 7.91
N ALA A 20 31.45 6.21 6.60
CA ALA A 20 32.09 7.11 5.63
C ALA A 20 31.11 7.50 4.51
N GLN A 21 30.06 8.26 4.86
CA GLN A 21 29.14 8.75 3.85
C GLN A 21 29.64 10.05 3.22
N LEU A 22 29.71 10.07 1.89
CA LEU A 22 29.85 11.30 1.14
C LEU A 22 28.67 12.22 1.45
N LYS A 23 28.94 13.49 1.77
CA LYS A 23 27.90 14.50 1.94
C LYS A 23 27.06 14.59 0.67
N SER A 24 25.77 14.53 0.82
CA SER A 24 24.77 14.72 -0.22
C SER A 24 24.11 16.09 -0.04
N LYS A 25 23.49 16.65 -1.08
CA LYS A 25 22.72 17.88 -0.90
C LYS A 25 21.45 17.61 -0.11
N ALA A 26 21.14 18.48 0.85
CA ALA A 26 19.82 18.45 1.48
C ALA A 26 18.75 18.75 0.44
N GLN A 27 17.67 17.95 0.42
CA GLN A 27 16.63 18.07 -0.59
C GLN A 27 15.27 17.69 -0.01
N SER A 28 14.30 18.58 -0.11
CA SER A 28 12.89 18.26 0.09
C SER A 28 12.21 18.06 -1.27
N PHE A 29 11.29 17.13 -1.33
CA PHE A 29 10.59 16.78 -2.57
C PHE A 29 9.23 16.15 -2.29
N PHE A 30 8.36 16.17 -3.29
CA PHE A 30 7.22 15.27 -3.35
C PHE A 30 7.42 14.25 -4.48
N SER A 31 6.77 13.11 -4.34
CA SER A 31 6.92 12.03 -5.31
C SER A 31 5.59 11.29 -5.49
N PRO A 32 4.89 11.50 -6.61
CA PRO A 32 3.84 10.58 -7.03
C PRO A 32 4.46 9.21 -7.32
N ARG A 33 3.81 8.15 -6.86
CA ARG A 33 4.31 6.78 -6.92
C ARG A 33 3.24 5.82 -7.39
N TYR A 34 3.67 4.81 -8.12
CA TYR A 34 2.90 3.64 -8.47
C TYR A 34 3.59 2.42 -7.87
N THR A 35 2.81 1.52 -7.29
CA THR A 35 3.31 0.25 -6.77
C THR A 35 2.46 -0.89 -7.32
N PHE A 36 3.10 -1.86 -7.93
CA PHE A 36 2.50 -3.15 -8.22
C PHE A 36 2.73 -4.06 -7.03
N GLN A 37 1.67 -4.71 -6.51
CA GLN A 37 1.70 -5.41 -5.23
C GLN A 37 1.22 -6.86 -5.37
N ILE A 38 1.89 -7.73 -4.65
CA ILE A 38 1.57 -9.15 -4.49
C ILE A 38 1.18 -9.35 -3.02
N PRO A 39 -0.08 -9.67 -2.72
CA PRO A 39 -0.50 -10.00 -1.37
C PRO A 39 0.13 -11.27 -0.85
N GLY A 40 0.25 -11.35 0.48
CA GLY A 40 0.72 -12.51 1.20
C GLY A 40 0.12 -12.54 2.61
N GLY A 41 0.40 -13.60 3.37
CA GLY A 41 -0.23 -13.81 4.68
C GLY A 41 -1.74 -13.95 4.53
N ASP A 42 -2.49 -13.46 5.51
CA ASP A 42 -3.96 -13.58 5.52
C ASP A 42 -4.64 -12.71 4.44
N MET A 43 -3.92 -11.72 3.87
CA MET A 43 -4.44 -10.92 2.77
C MET A 43 -4.54 -11.72 1.47
N SER A 44 -3.64 -12.68 1.22
CA SER A 44 -3.65 -13.50 0.02
C SER A 44 -4.83 -14.48 -0.05
N ASP A 45 -5.48 -14.75 1.08
CA ASP A 45 -6.68 -15.60 1.11
C ASP A 45 -7.92 -14.86 0.54
N ARG A 46 -7.86 -13.53 0.49
CA ARG A 46 -8.98 -12.66 0.09
C ARG A 46 -8.73 -11.88 -1.20
N PHE A 47 -7.47 -11.56 -1.48
CA PHE A 47 -7.10 -10.70 -2.59
C PHE A 47 -5.90 -11.28 -3.36
N GLY A 48 -5.96 -11.20 -4.67
CA GLY A 48 -4.84 -11.46 -5.55
C GLY A 48 -4.05 -10.18 -5.90
N LEU A 49 -3.45 -10.17 -7.09
CA LEU A 49 -2.61 -9.06 -7.53
C LEU A 49 -3.36 -7.73 -7.50
N ASN A 50 -2.71 -6.72 -6.96
CA ASN A 50 -3.27 -5.38 -6.88
C ASN A 50 -2.22 -4.30 -7.18
N SER A 51 -2.67 -3.08 -7.18
CA SER A 51 -1.84 -1.91 -7.42
C SER A 51 -2.16 -0.81 -6.44
N SER A 52 -1.21 0.12 -6.24
CA SER A 52 -1.48 1.36 -5.52
C SER A 52 -0.92 2.59 -6.22
N LEU A 53 -1.65 3.68 -6.08
CA LEU A 53 -1.21 5.03 -6.43
C LEU A 53 -1.00 5.80 -5.15
N GLY A 54 0.14 6.46 -5.03
CA GLY A 54 0.47 7.18 -3.82
C GLY A 54 1.24 8.47 -4.05
N LEU A 55 1.34 9.21 -2.96
CA LEU A 55 2.10 10.44 -2.90
C LEU A 55 2.99 10.42 -1.65
N THR A 56 4.25 10.79 -1.83
CA THR A 56 5.22 10.95 -0.76
C THR A 56 5.67 12.38 -0.67
N PHE A 57 5.69 12.93 0.54
CA PHE A 57 6.41 14.17 0.88
C PHE A 57 7.60 13.80 1.74
N ALA A 58 8.79 14.21 1.33
CA ALA A 58 10.00 13.79 2.03
C ALA A 58 11.09 14.85 2.06
N THR A 59 11.97 14.71 3.05
CA THR A 59 13.19 15.49 3.20
C THR A 59 14.37 14.56 3.40
N LYS A 60 15.41 14.75 2.61
CA LYS A 60 16.72 14.13 2.73
C LYS A 60 17.70 15.17 3.22
N LYS A 61 18.38 14.91 4.35
CA LYS A 61 19.45 15.77 4.88
C LYS A 61 20.79 15.49 4.21
N GLU A 62 21.78 16.38 4.42
CA GLU A 62 23.15 16.22 3.85
C GLU A 62 23.85 14.94 4.32
N ASN A 63 23.61 14.54 5.54
CA ASN A 63 24.14 13.29 6.09
C ASN A 63 23.39 12.04 5.61
N GLY A 64 22.46 12.17 4.66
CA GLY A 64 21.64 11.08 4.11
C GLY A 64 20.46 10.65 5.00
N THR A 65 20.22 11.27 6.14
CA THR A 65 19.02 10.98 6.94
C THR A 65 17.79 11.37 6.14
N TYR A 66 16.82 10.47 6.06
CA TYR A 66 15.58 10.62 5.35
C TYR A 66 14.40 10.62 6.33
N PHE A 67 13.45 11.48 6.04
CA PHE A 67 12.15 11.52 6.68
C PHE A 67 11.09 11.73 5.62
N GLY A 68 10.01 10.94 5.65
CA GLY A 68 8.92 11.04 4.68
C GLY A 68 7.57 10.73 5.28
N VAL A 69 6.53 11.24 4.62
CA VAL A 69 5.14 10.93 4.90
C VAL A 69 4.54 10.43 3.60
N ASN A 70 3.81 9.31 3.65
CA ASN A 70 3.23 8.66 2.49
C ASN A 70 1.73 8.47 2.68
N GLY A 71 1.00 8.64 1.58
CA GLY A 71 -0.39 8.23 1.47
C GLY A 71 -0.56 7.46 0.17
N ASN A 72 -1.19 6.29 0.22
CA ASN A 72 -1.40 5.45 -0.95
C ASN A 72 -2.85 4.97 -0.99
N TYR A 73 -3.44 4.93 -2.17
CA TYR A 73 -4.72 4.34 -2.48
C TYR A 73 -4.51 3.02 -3.21
N GLN A 74 -5.07 1.93 -2.68
CA GLN A 74 -4.96 0.57 -3.22
C GLN A 74 -6.20 0.22 -4.04
N PHE A 75 -6.00 -0.50 -5.12
CA PHE A 75 -7.07 -0.98 -5.99
C PHE A 75 -6.67 -2.28 -6.70
N GLY A 76 -7.63 -3.15 -6.89
CA GLY A 76 -7.47 -4.43 -7.59
C GLY A 76 -8.82 -5.00 -7.99
N SER A 77 -8.84 -5.87 -8.98
CA SER A 77 -10.04 -6.59 -9.43
C SER A 77 -9.97 -8.09 -9.12
N ASP A 78 -8.87 -8.55 -8.56
CA ASP A 78 -8.64 -9.95 -8.21
C ASP A 78 -9.06 -10.18 -6.75
N VAL A 79 -10.36 -10.45 -6.54
CA VAL A 79 -10.93 -10.79 -5.24
C VAL A 79 -11.15 -12.29 -5.18
N GLN A 80 -10.52 -12.96 -4.22
CA GLN A 80 -10.46 -14.42 -4.09
C GLN A 80 -11.36 -14.97 -2.98
N GLU A 81 -12.22 -14.12 -2.40
CA GLU A 81 -13.17 -14.51 -1.34
C GLU A 81 -14.23 -15.46 -1.90
N ALA A 82 -14.09 -16.75 -1.64
CA ALA A 82 -14.98 -17.77 -2.19
C ALA A 82 -16.40 -17.65 -1.62
N GLY A 83 -17.40 -17.65 -2.50
CA GLY A 83 -18.80 -17.68 -2.08
C GLY A 83 -19.37 -16.37 -1.55
N LEU A 84 -18.62 -15.26 -1.62
CA LEU A 84 -18.96 -13.95 -1.04
C LEU A 84 -20.39 -13.48 -1.33
N ILE A 85 -20.88 -13.71 -2.55
CA ILE A 85 -22.22 -13.29 -3.00
C ILE A 85 -23.11 -14.48 -3.36
N GLN A 86 -22.73 -15.69 -2.98
CA GLN A 86 -23.43 -16.91 -3.40
C GLN A 86 -24.89 -16.95 -2.90
N ASN A 87 -25.16 -16.38 -1.74
CA ASN A 87 -26.51 -16.26 -1.17
C ASN A 87 -27.40 -15.23 -1.90
N LEU A 88 -26.84 -14.41 -2.79
CA LEU A 88 -27.57 -13.45 -3.62
C LEU A 88 -27.87 -13.98 -5.02
N LEU A 89 -27.28 -15.13 -5.40
CA LEU A 89 -27.44 -15.69 -6.72
C LEU A 89 -28.77 -16.43 -6.85
N SER A 90 -29.41 -16.23 -8.00
CA SER A 90 -30.60 -17.00 -8.44
C SER A 90 -30.22 -18.45 -8.78
N VAL A 91 -31.22 -19.26 -9.10
CA VAL A 91 -31.03 -20.65 -9.59
C VAL A 91 -30.18 -20.71 -10.86
N ASN A 92 -30.16 -19.65 -11.64
CA ASN A 92 -29.36 -19.52 -12.88
C ASN A 92 -27.95 -18.95 -12.61
N ASN A 93 -27.55 -18.81 -11.35
CA ASN A 93 -26.27 -18.24 -10.96
C ASN A 93 -26.08 -16.76 -11.35
N GLU A 94 -27.16 -16.00 -11.35
CA GLU A 94 -27.23 -14.59 -11.69
C GLU A 94 -27.78 -13.77 -10.52
N ILE A 95 -27.25 -12.56 -10.29
CA ILE A 95 -27.88 -11.57 -9.41
C ILE A 95 -29.05 -10.94 -10.15
N ILE A 96 -30.17 -10.77 -9.47
CA ILE A 96 -31.38 -10.17 -10.05
C ILE A 96 -31.55 -8.77 -9.46
N SER A 97 -31.63 -7.78 -10.34
CA SER A 97 -31.92 -6.38 -9.96
C SER A 97 -33.37 -6.19 -9.52
N VAL A 98 -33.67 -5.04 -8.92
CA VAL A 98 -35.07 -4.65 -8.54
C VAL A 98 -36.01 -4.70 -9.74
N GLU A 99 -35.53 -4.47 -10.94
CA GLU A 99 -36.33 -4.55 -12.19
C GLU A 99 -36.62 -5.98 -12.64
N GLY A 100 -36.13 -6.98 -11.92
CA GLY A 100 -36.30 -8.40 -12.30
C GLY A 100 -35.41 -8.86 -13.44
N LYS A 101 -34.34 -8.13 -13.77
CA LYS A 101 -33.37 -8.46 -14.80
C LYS A 101 -32.05 -8.97 -14.20
N PRO A 102 -31.30 -9.82 -14.92
CA PRO A 102 -29.94 -10.15 -14.55
C PRO A 102 -29.08 -8.88 -14.45
N ALA A 103 -28.34 -8.75 -13.35
CA ALA A 103 -27.48 -7.62 -13.06
C ALA A 103 -26.00 -8.01 -13.10
N SER A 104 -25.14 -7.09 -13.54
CA SER A 104 -23.69 -7.29 -13.54
C SER A 104 -23.06 -6.57 -12.36
N VAL A 105 -22.31 -7.30 -11.53
CA VAL A 105 -21.61 -6.77 -10.37
C VAL A 105 -20.10 -6.97 -10.55
N LEU A 106 -19.33 -5.89 -10.47
CA LEU A 106 -17.89 -5.93 -10.40
C LEU A 106 -17.44 -5.92 -8.93
N ILE A 107 -16.72 -6.96 -8.54
CA ILE A 107 -16.18 -7.10 -7.19
C ILE A 107 -14.72 -6.65 -7.24
N GLN A 108 -14.35 -5.69 -6.39
CA GLN A 108 -13.05 -5.06 -6.45
C GLN A 108 -12.47 -4.86 -5.04
N GLN A 109 -11.15 -5.00 -4.93
CA GLN A 109 -10.42 -4.54 -3.76
C GLN A 109 -10.29 -3.02 -3.79
N ARG A 110 -10.53 -2.38 -2.65
CA ARG A 110 -10.21 -0.98 -2.40
C ARG A 110 -9.52 -0.86 -1.05
N GLY A 111 -8.65 0.13 -0.92
CA GLY A 111 -7.97 0.39 0.33
C GLY A 111 -7.17 1.66 0.30
N PHE A 112 -6.69 2.04 1.44
CA PHE A 112 -5.69 3.09 1.58
C PHE A 112 -4.72 2.76 2.71
N ASN A 113 -3.53 3.30 2.61
CA ASN A 113 -2.59 3.29 3.71
C ASN A 113 -1.90 4.64 3.84
N PHE A 114 -1.46 4.91 5.06
CA PHE A 114 -0.75 6.11 5.41
C PHE A 114 0.40 5.76 6.33
N SER A 115 1.60 6.30 6.06
CA SER A 115 2.78 6.02 6.89
C SER A 115 3.69 7.23 7.09
N VAL A 116 4.45 7.16 8.16
CA VAL A 116 5.61 8.02 8.43
C VAL A 116 6.86 7.16 8.35
N ASP A 117 7.77 7.54 7.47
CA ASP A 117 8.97 6.77 7.17
C ASP A 117 10.23 7.50 7.62
N PHE A 118 11.13 6.75 8.23
CA PHE A 118 12.50 7.16 8.55
C PHE A 118 13.48 6.29 7.79
N GLY A 119 14.62 6.87 7.41
CA GLY A 119 15.57 6.08 6.65
C GLY A 119 16.91 6.72 6.42
N LYS A 120 17.68 6.04 5.59
CA LYS A 120 19.02 6.44 5.22
C LYS A 120 19.22 6.36 3.72
N PHE A 121 19.64 7.47 3.14
CA PHE A 121 20.12 7.53 1.77
C PHE A 121 21.64 7.37 1.75
N MET A 122 22.12 6.43 0.98
CA MET A 122 23.55 6.13 0.78
C MET A 122 23.92 6.45 -0.65
N ARG A 123 24.72 7.53 -0.83
CA ARG A 123 25.15 7.99 -2.14
C ARG A 123 26.21 7.05 -2.73
N PHE A 124 26.17 6.81 -4.05
CA PHE A 124 27.24 6.10 -4.75
C PHE A 124 28.48 6.99 -4.91
N THR A 125 29.65 6.45 -4.55
CA THR A 125 30.93 7.19 -4.48
C THR A 125 31.35 7.81 -5.82
N ASN A 126 31.11 7.13 -6.94
CA ASN A 126 31.57 7.54 -8.27
C ASN A 126 30.47 8.18 -9.13
N SER A 127 29.33 8.51 -8.56
CA SER A 127 28.24 9.10 -9.31
C SER A 127 28.44 10.61 -9.49
N LYS A 128 28.47 11.07 -10.76
CA LYS A 128 28.41 12.50 -11.09
C LYS A 128 27.08 13.14 -10.68
N ASN A 129 26.04 12.33 -10.49
CA ASN A 129 24.72 12.71 -10.05
C ASN A 129 24.53 12.34 -8.57
N GLU A 130 23.54 12.91 -7.93
CA GLU A 130 23.16 12.59 -6.55
C GLU A 130 22.33 11.29 -6.48
N SER A 131 22.88 10.17 -6.98
CA SER A 131 22.21 8.88 -7.02
C SER A 131 22.70 7.98 -5.88
N GLY A 132 21.81 7.18 -5.34
CA GLY A 132 22.16 6.26 -4.28
C GLY A 132 21.02 5.31 -3.92
N ILE A 133 21.29 4.46 -2.94
CA ILE A 133 20.30 3.57 -2.34
C ILE A 133 19.62 4.28 -1.18
N LEU A 134 18.30 4.24 -1.16
CA LEU A 134 17.47 4.68 -0.06
C LEU A 134 16.90 3.44 0.63
N PHE A 135 17.14 3.34 1.92
CA PHE A 135 16.48 2.37 2.81
C PHE A 135 15.57 3.13 3.77
N THR A 136 14.31 2.69 3.93
CA THR A 136 13.38 3.29 4.89
C THR A 136 12.61 2.21 5.66
N ILE A 137 12.29 2.55 6.89
CA ILE A 137 11.32 1.84 7.73
C ILE A 137 10.27 2.86 8.13
N GLY A 138 9.01 2.48 8.05
CA GLY A 138 7.89 3.33 8.41
C GLY A 138 6.85 2.59 9.23
N THR A 139 6.02 3.36 9.90
CA THR A 139 4.84 2.86 10.60
C THR A 139 3.64 3.71 10.26
N GLY A 140 2.47 3.14 10.34
CA GLY A 140 1.27 3.83 9.97
C GLY A 140 0.00 3.00 10.10
N PHE A 141 -0.94 3.29 9.26
CA PHE A 141 -2.28 2.70 9.26
C PHE A 141 -2.60 2.15 7.87
N ILE A 142 -3.25 1.01 7.83
CA ILE A 142 -3.77 0.39 6.60
C ILE A 142 -5.23 0.04 6.78
N GLN A 143 -6.01 0.26 5.73
CA GLN A 143 -7.40 -0.17 5.61
C GLN A 143 -7.65 -0.72 4.22
N HIS A 144 -8.42 -1.79 4.14
CA HIS A 144 -8.89 -2.35 2.87
C HIS A 144 -10.28 -2.98 3.06
N ASN A 145 -11.01 -3.04 1.96
CA ASN A 145 -12.34 -3.64 1.88
C ASN A 145 -12.60 -4.16 0.46
N ILE A 146 -13.67 -4.91 0.33
CA ILE A 146 -14.26 -5.29 -0.94
C ILE A 146 -15.32 -4.26 -1.29
N ARG A 147 -15.33 -3.79 -2.54
CA ARG A 147 -16.31 -2.87 -3.09
C ARG A 147 -17.07 -3.54 -4.22
N PHE A 148 -18.38 -3.34 -4.23
CA PHE A 148 -19.28 -3.80 -5.27
C PHE A 148 -19.64 -2.62 -6.18
N GLU A 149 -19.41 -2.77 -7.47
CA GLU A 149 -19.79 -1.76 -8.47
C GLU A 149 -20.86 -2.35 -9.39
N HIS A 150 -22.05 -1.77 -9.36
CA HIS A 150 -23.22 -2.18 -10.13
C HIS A 150 -23.95 -0.96 -10.71
N GLN A 151 -23.20 -0.10 -11.39
CA GLN A 151 -23.60 1.25 -11.81
C GLN A 151 -24.88 1.35 -12.66
N LEU A 152 -25.31 0.27 -13.30
CA LEU A 152 -26.47 0.27 -14.20
C LEU A 152 -27.68 -0.47 -13.60
N ASP A 153 -27.50 -1.15 -12.48
CA ASP A 153 -28.49 -2.02 -11.88
C ASP A 153 -28.71 -1.64 -10.42
N ASP A 154 -29.97 -1.56 -10.00
CA ASP A 154 -30.32 -1.34 -8.60
C ASP A 154 -30.34 -2.69 -7.86
N ILE A 155 -29.39 -2.86 -6.92
CA ILE A 155 -29.21 -4.07 -6.12
C ILE A 155 -29.13 -3.66 -4.66
N PRO A 156 -30.29 -3.46 -3.97
CA PRO A 156 -30.32 -2.95 -2.60
C PRO A 156 -29.53 -3.80 -1.59
N GLN A 157 -29.33 -5.09 -1.88
CA GLN A 157 -28.56 -6.01 -1.04
C GLN A 157 -27.04 -5.70 -1.04
N LEU A 158 -26.57 -4.96 -2.03
CA LEU A 158 -25.16 -4.54 -2.16
C LEU A 158 -24.99 -3.03 -1.99
N ASP A 159 -26.01 -2.34 -1.47
CA ASP A 159 -26.00 -0.90 -1.24
C ASP A 159 -26.04 -0.52 0.24
N GLY A 160 -25.42 0.61 0.57
CA GLY A 160 -25.52 1.28 1.86
C GLY A 160 -25.17 0.42 3.05
N GLU A 161 -26.11 0.21 3.96
CA GLU A 161 -25.88 -0.59 5.18
C GLU A 161 -25.77 -2.08 4.89
N TYR A 162 -26.43 -2.60 3.85
CA TYR A 162 -26.38 -4.01 3.47
C TYR A 162 -25.01 -4.39 2.87
N GLU A 163 -24.35 -3.50 2.12
CA GLU A 163 -23.00 -3.71 1.60
C GLU A 163 -22.02 -4.08 2.72
N LYS A 164 -22.20 -3.52 3.92
CA LYS A 164 -21.34 -3.77 5.08
C LYS A 164 -21.30 -5.24 5.51
N GLY A 165 -22.33 -6.03 5.20
CA GLY A 165 -22.35 -7.47 5.45
C GLY A 165 -21.48 -8.29 4.50
N TYR A 166 -20.96 -7.66 3.43
CA TYR A 166 -20.17 -8.34 2.38
C TYR A 166 -18.80 -7.73 2.17
N ASP A 167 -18.56 -6.46 2.59
CA ASP A 167 -17.37 -5.68 2.19
C ASP A 167 -16.07 -6.07 2.91
N ARG A 168 -16.12 -6.93 3.92
CA ARG A 168 -14.92 -7.44 4.64
C ARG A 168 -13.99 -6.32 5.12
N LEU A 169 -14.53 -5.17 5.51
CA LEU A 169 -13.71 -4.05 5.98
C LEU A 169 -12.76 -4.47 7.09
N SER A 170 -11.48 -4.30 6.84
CA SER A 170 -10.40 -4.57 7.80
C SER A 170 -9.45 -3.39 7.87
N ASN A 171 -8.99 -3.08 9.07
CA ASN A 171 -7.97 -2.05 9.25
C ASN A 171 -7.10 -2.31 10.47
N GLY A 172 -5.95 -1.66 10.52
CA GLY A 172 -5.04 -1.79 11.64
C GLY A 172 -3.74 -1.02 11.47
N LEU A 173 -2.80 -1.31 12.34
CA LEU A 173 -1.46 -0.74 12.28
C LEU A 173 -0.64 -1.45 11.20
N MET A 174 0.26 -0.69 10.56
CA MET A 174 1.19 -1.25 9.60
C MET A 174 2.63 -0.86 9.89
N LEU A 175 3.54 -1.74 9.49
CA LEU A 175 4.96 -1.48 9.31
C LEU A 175 5.29 -1.54 7.84
N SER A 176 6.09 -0.60 7.35
CA SER A 176 6.59 -0.59 5.97
C SER A 176 8.11 -0.64 5.95
N GLN A 177 8.66 -1.37 5.01
CA GLN A 177 10.09 -1.44 4.73
C GLN A 177 10.30 -1.21 3.25
N ASN A 178 11.19 -0.28 2.90
CA ASN A 178 11.49 0.00 1.50
C ASN A 178 12.99 0.02 1.27
N ILE A 179 13.41 -0.55 0.17
CA ILE A 179 14.76 -0.43 -0.34
C ILE A 179 14.68 -0.09 -1.83
N GLY A 180 15.39 0.96 -2.25
CA GLY A 180 15.34 1.33 -3.65
C GLY A 180 16.39 2.34 -4.06
N TRP A 181 16.47 2.54 -5.34
CA TRP A 181 17.34 3.49 -5.98
C TRP A 181 16.63 4.83 -6.09
N LEU A 182 17.24 5.86 -5.47
CA LEU A 182 16.82 7.25 -5.58
C LEU A 182 17.81 7.98 -6.45
N PHE A 183 17.32 8.49 -7.56
CA PHE A 183 18.11 9.16 -8.58
C PHE A 183 17.73 10.63 -8.67
N PHE A 184 18.74 11.52 -8.54
CA PHE A 184 18.61 12.95 -8.79
C PHE A 184 19.49 13.35 -9.99
N SER A 185 18.85 13.81 -11.04
CA SER A 185 19.50 14.27 -12.28
C SER A 185 19.96 15.72 -12.16
N LYS A 186 20.91 16.13 -12.99
CA LYS A 186 21.19 17.54 -13.23
C LYS A 186 20.17 18.21 -14.13
N LYS A 187 19.37 17.42 -14.87
CA LYS A 187 18.31 17.90 -15.74
C LYS A 187 17.02 18.05 -14.96
N ARG A 188 16.26 19.11 -15.21
CA ARG A 188 14.92 19.30 -14.68
C ARG A 188 14.05 18.11 -15.13
N PHE A 189 13.25 17.52 -14.21
CA PHE A 189 12.34 16.40 -14.50
C PHE A 189 12.96 14.99 -14.70
N GLY A 190 14.24 14.82 -14.40
CA GLY A 190 14.91 13.51 -14.53
C GLY A 190 15.06 12.71 -13.23
N ASP A 191 14.40 13.15 -12.16
CA ASP A 191 14.56 12.54 -10.83
C ASP A 191 13.52 11.45 -10.63
N PHE A 192 13.94 10.27 -10.18
CA PHE A 192 13.03 9.14 -9.97
C PHE A 192 13.46 8.24 -8.81
N TYR A 193 12.51 7.46 -8.35
CA TYR A 193 12.67 6.36 -7.39
C TYR A 193 12.23 5.06 -8.02
N LEU A 194 12.99 3.99 -7.80
CA LEU A 194 12.63 2.62 -8.14
C LEU A 194 13.08 1.70 -7.02
N GLY A 195 12.18 0.88 -6.48
CA GLY A 195 12.53 0.03 -5.35
C GLY A 195 11.51 -1.05 -5.06
N LEU A 196 11.83 -1.79 -4.01
CA LEU A 196 10.99 -2.82 -3.42
C LEU A 196 10.39 -2.30 -2.12
N GLU A 197 9.16 -2.73 -1.87
CA GLU A 197 8.40 -2.43 -0.66
C GLU A 197 7.90 -3.72 -0.02
N LEU A 198 7.95 -3.77 1.29
CA LEU A 198 7.23 -4.74 2.11
C LEU A 198 6.34 -3.97 3.09
N ILE A 199 5.06 -4.27 3.11
CA ILE A 199 4.11 -3.80 4.12
C ILE A 199 3.66 -5.01 4.94
N GLU A 200 3.69 -4.86 6.24
CA GLU A 200 3.19 -5.83 7.23
C GLU A 200 2.09 -5.14 8.03
N GLY A 201 0.84 -5.53 7.82
CA GLY A 201 -0.34 -5.01 8.50
C GLY A 201 -0.83 -5.97 9.57
N ILE A 202 -1.00 -5.48 10.79
CA ILE A 202 -1.74 -6.20 11.84
C ILE A 202 -3.14 -5.60 11.82
N THR A 203 -4.06 -6.26 11.11
CA THR A 203 -5.41 -5.76 10.87
C THR A 203 -6.44 -6.57 11.62
N SER A 204 -7.62 -6.00 11.79
CA SER A 204 -8.77 -6.70 12.35
C SER A 204 -10.02 -6.36 11.57
N SER A 205 -10.94 -7.32 11.45
CA SER A 205 -12.26 -7.08 10.88
C SER A 205 -13.03 -6.02 11.69
N ARG A 206 -13.76 -5.16 10.98
CA ARG A 206 -14.59 -4.09 11.54
C ARG A 206 -16.07 -4.31 11.32
N ARG A 207 -16.44 -5.46 10.77
CA ARG A 207 -17.83 -5.84 10.54
C ARG A 207 -18.32 -6.76 11.63
N GLU A 208 -19.51 -6.48 12.14
CA GLU A 208 -20.13 -7.25 13.20
C GLU A 208 -20.64 -8.60 12.70
N TYR A 209 -21.00 -8.66 11.42
CA TYR A 209 -21.62 -9.85 10.85
C TYR A 209 -21.33 -9.97 9.35
N ASN A 210 -21.03 -11.17 8.90
CA ASN A 210 -20.86 -11.51 7.49
C ASN A 210 -22.11 -12.25 7.00
N PHE A 211 -22.80 -11.69 6.01
CA PHE A 211 -24.09 -12.22 5.54
C PHE A 211 -23.97 -13.49 4.72
N ASP A 212 -22.85 -13.73 4.08
CA ASP A 212 -22.58 -14.96 3.32
C ASP A 212 -22.29 -16.17 4.21
N THR A 213 -21.49 -15.98 5.26
CA THR A 213 -21.09 -17.05 6.18
C THR A 213 -22.01 -17.17 7.41
N LEU A 214 -22.87 -16.17 7.64
CA LEU A 214 -23.73 -16.05 8.81
C LEU A 214 -22.95 -16.08 10.14
N THR A 215 -21.71 -15.59 10.12
CA THR A 215 -20.80 -15.57 11.27
C THR A 215 -20.23 -14.17 11.50
N SER A 216 -19.68 -13.96 12.68
CA SER A 216 -18.93 -12.76 13.03
C SER A 216 -17.44 -13.10 13.12
N ASP A 217 -16.64 -12.26 12.50
CA ASP A 217 -15.17 -12.25 12.64
C ASP A 217 -14.66 -10.94 13.25
N LEU A 218 -15.55 -10.22 13.92
CA LEU A 218 -15.25 -8.95 14.56
C LEU A 218 -14.07 -9.07 15.53
N GLY A 219 -13.02 -8.32 15.26
CA GLY A 219 -11.83 -8.29 16.10
C GLY A 219 -10.83 -9.41 15.84
N ASP A 220 -11.10 -10.36 14.96
CA ASP A 220 -10.13 -11.36 14.55
C ASP A 220 -8.90 -10.69 13.97
N THR A 221 -7.73 -11.00 14.55
CA THR A 221 -6.47 -10.39 14.13
C THR A 221 -5.86 -11.16 12.96
N ARG A 222 -5.45 -10.43 11.95
CA ARG A 222 -4.86 -10.93 10.70
C ARG A 222 -3.49 -10.32 10.47
N LEU A 223 -2.61 -11.10 9.84
CA LEU A 223 -1.31 -10.62 9.34
C LEU A 223 -1.38 -10.45 7.83
N ASP A 224 -1.65 -9.24 7.41
CA ASP A 224 -1.70 -8.87 6.01
C ASP A 224 -0.31 -8.46 5.51
N LEU A 225 0.16 -9.10 4.45
CA LEU A 225 1.45 -8.80 3.83
C LEU A 225 1.23 -8.26 2.41
N LEU A 226 2.06 -7.29 2.00
CA LEU A 226 2.11 -6.79 0.64
C LEU A 226 3.57 -6.65 0.20
N PHE A 227 3.95 -7.37 -0.84
CA PHE A 227 5.24 -7.26 -1.50
C PHE A 227 5.06 -6.40 -2.75
N GLY A 228 5.80 -5.29 -2.87
CA GLY A 228 5.60 -4.34 -3.94
C GLY A 228 6.87 -4.01 -4.72
N ILE A 229 6.70 -3.78 -6.04
CA ILE A 229 7.66 -3.08 -6.87
C ILE A 229 7.14 -1.65 -7.04
N LYS A 230 7.89 -0.68 -6.51
CA LYS A 230 7.49 0.72 -6.41
C LYS A 230 8.33 1.59 -7.35
N ALA A 231 7.67 2.33 -8.21
CA ALA A 231 8.28 3.35 -9.05
C ALA A 231 7.67 4.73 -8.75
N GLY A 232 8.46 5.78 -8.82
CA GLY A 232 7.97 7.12 -8.56
C GLY A 232 8.79 8.20 -9.24
N TRP A 233 8.11 9.28 -9.59
CA TRP A 233 8.75 10.49 -10.06
C TRP A 233 9.04 11.41 -8.87
N VAL A 234 10.26 11.93 -8.79
CA VAL A 234 10.70 12.80 -7.70
C VAL A 234 10.71 14.24 -8.19
N VAL A 235 9.95 15.10 -7.54
CA VAL A 235 9.86 16.53 -7.86
C VAL A 235 10.43 17.32 -6.69
N PRO A 236 11.68 17.78 -6.80
CA PRO A 236 12.36 18.50 -5.73
C PRO A 236 11.81 19.92 -5.55
N PHE A 237 11.72 20.35 -4.29
CA PHE A 237 11.47 21.75 -3.96
C PHE A 237 12.79 22.50 -3.97
N TYR A 238 12.95 23.44 -4.89
CA TYR A 238 14.10 24.33 -4.92
C TYR A 238 13.84 25.52 -4.00
N LYS A 239 14.71 25.74 -3.01
CA LYS A 239 14.73 27.02 -2.32
C LYS A 239 15.17 28.10 -3.32
N LYS A 240 14.29 29.04 -3.62
CA LYS A 240 14.67 30.26 -4.35
C LYS A 240 15.56 31.07 -3.38
N ASN A 241 16.83 31.22 -3.71
CA ASN A 241 17.65 32.19 -2.99
C ASN A 241 17.06 33.58 -3.30
N LEU A 242 16.55 34.26 -2.27
CA LEU A 242 15.94 35.58 -2.37
C LEU A 242 17.00 36.72 -2.54
N TYR A 243 18.26 36.35 -2.78
CA TYR A 243 19.39 37.28 -2.83
C TYR A 243 20.31 37.06 -4.05
N ASP A 244 19.79 36.61 -5.19
CA ASP A 244 20.46 36.71 -6.49
C ASP A 244 19.72 37.69 -7.40
#